data_c9abc47c6eb82e29a2b5c7266dab5283
#
_entry.id   c9abc47c6eb82e29a2b5c7266dab5283
#
_cell.length_a   1.000
_cell.length_b   1.000
_cell.length_c   1.000
_cell.angle_alpha   90.00
_cell.angle_beta   90.00
_cell.angle_gamma   90.00
#
_symmetry.space_group_name_H-M   'P 1'
#
loop_
_entity.id
_entity.type
_entity.pdbx_description
1 polymer ?
#
loop_
_entity_poly.entity_id
_entity_poly.type
_entity_poly.pdbx_seq_one_letter_code
_entity_poly.pdbx_strand_id
1 'polypeptide(L)'
;MTLPAPLTPPDCDLSDFAYMPLDVARLRGSDLASTERPEACWAALMLWSASWHEVPAASLTDDERVLAKAAGYGRDLKSWRKVSAAALRGFEKAGDGRLYHPVVAVKALEAWVEKLAQRMSGGEGNAK
;
A
#
# COMPACT_ATOMS: atom_id res chain seq x y z
N MET A 1 6.65 -17.86 -16.68
CA MET A 1 6.26 -16.43 -16.73
C MET A 1 6.99 -15.65 -15.67
N THR A 2 7.52 -14.52 -16.05
CA THR A 2 8.25 -13.66 -15.11
C THR A 2 7.29 -12.68 -14.47
N LEU A 3 7.33 -12.58 -13.13
CA LEU A 3 6.54 -11.59 -12.42
C LEU A 3 7.15 -10.19 -12.63
N PRO A 4 6.34 -9.14 -12.57
CA PRO A 4 6.87 -7.77 -12.72
C PRO A 4 7.83 -7.41 -11.59
N ALA A 5 8.66 -6.41 -11.84
CA ALA A 5 9.56 -5.91 -10.82
C ALA A 5 8.77 -5.23 -9.68
N PRO A 6 9.32 -5.21 -8.45
CA PRO A 6 8.72 -4.44 -7.36
C PRO A 6 8.55 -2.97 -7.76
N LEU A 7 7.44 -2.36 -7.31
CA LEU A 7 7.08 -0.99 -7.72
C LEU A 7 7.78 0.08 -6.91
N THR A 8 8.36 -0.27 -5.75
CA THR A 8 9.14 0.65 -4.93
C THR A 8 10.46 -0.01 -4.56
N PRO A 9 11.51 0.78 -4.28
CA PRO A 9 12.81 0.21 -3.87
C PRO A 9 12.72 -0.60 -2.58
N PRO A 10 13.59 -1.62 -2.40
CA PRO A 10 13.56 -2.48 -1.21
C PRO A 10 13.67 -1.72 0.11
N ASP A 11 14.32 -0.58 0.11
CA ASP A 11 14.53 0.25 1.29
C ASP A 11 13.53 1.40 1.43
N CYS A 12 12.50 1.45 0.58
CA CYS A 12 11.48 2.51 0.61
C CYS A 12 10.69 2.42 1.92
N ASP A 13 10.99 3.31 2.85
CA ASP A 13 10.47 3.30 4.21
C ASP A 13 9.78 4.62 4.53
N LEU A 14 8.45 4.58 4.58
CA LEU A 14 7.62 5.73 4.93
C LEU A 14 6.93 5.52 6.28
N SER A 15 7.46 4.61 7.11
CA SER A 15 6.86 4.22 8.38
C SER A 15 6.76 5.39 9.38
N ASP A 16 7.58 6.41 9.22
CA ASP A 16 7.55 7.62 10.04
C ASP A 16 6.58 8.69 9.54
N PHE A 17 5.91 8.46 8.41
CA PHE A 17 4.91 9.37 7.87
C PHE A 17 3.55 9.09 8.50
N ALA A 18 2.95 10.09 9.13
CA ALA A 18 1.64 9.95 9.76
C ALA A 18 0.50 9.96 8.73
N TYR A 19 0.73 10.53 7.56
CA TYR A 19 -0.31 10.72 6.54
C TYR A 19 0.08 10.08 5.23
N MET A 20 -0.92 9.49 4.56
CA MET A 20 -0.80 8.97 3.20
C MET A 20 -1.66 9.83 2.27
N PRO A 21 -1.10 10.34 1.15
CA PRO A 21 -1.93 11.04 0.17
C PRO A 21 -2.98 10.11 -0.42
N LEU A 22 -4.22 10.57 -0.50
CA LEU A 22 -5.31 9.81 -1.08
C LEU A 22 -5.93 10.62 -2.22
N ASP A 23 -5.89 10.08 -3.44
CA ASP A 23 -6.55 10.71 -4.59
C ASP A 23 -8.05 10.47 -4.47
N VAL A 24 -8.75 11.41 -3.83
CA VAL A 24 -10.17 11.25 -3.50
C VAL A 24 -11.06 11.24 -4.75
N ALA A 25 -10.69 11.98 -5.79
CA ALA A 25 -11.45 11.98 -7.03
C ALA A 25 -11.38 10.61 -7.71
N ARG A 26 -10.19 10.03 -7.78
CA ARG A 26 -9.97 8.72 -8.35
C ARG A 26 -10.69 7.63 -7.55
N LEU A 27 -10.63 7.71 -6.22
CA LEU A 27 -11.33 6.77 -5.35
C LEU A 27 -12.84 6.82 -5.57
N ARG A 28 -13.43 8.00 -5.55
CA ARG A 28 -14.87 8.17 -5.70
C ARG A 28 -15.37 7.78 -7.08
N GLY A 29 -14.53 7.94 -8.10
CA GLY A 29 -14.86 7.55 -9.48
C GLY A 29 -14.49 6.11 -9.81
N SER A 30 -13.96 5.34 -8.85
CA SER A 30 -13.49 3.97 -9.11
C SER A 30 -14.62 2.96 -9.15
N ASP A 31 -14.39 1.85 -9.83
CA ASP A 31 -15.32 0.72 -9.84
C ASP A 31 -15.48 0.15 -8.43
N LEU A 32 -14.42 0.15 -7.64
CA LEU A 32 -14.48 -0.30 -6.25
C LEU A 32 -15.57 0.45 -5.49
N ALA A 33 -15.54 1.78 -5.54
CA ALA A 33 -16.49 2.61 -4.79
C ALA A 33 -17.92 2.48 -5.33
N SER A 34 -18.09 2.29 -6.65
CA SER A 34 -19.40 2.29 -7.29
C SER A 34 -20.07 0.92 -7.31
N THR A 35 -19.31 -0.18 -7.30
CA THR A 35 -19.85 -1.53 -7.49
C THR A 35 -19.68 -2.45 -6.28
N GLU A 36 -18.72 -2.19 -5.41
CA GLU A 36 -18.44 -3.08 -4.30
C GLU A 36 -19.19 -2.67 -3.03
N ARG A 37 -19.37 -3.64 -2.14
CA ARG A 37 -20.05 -3.40 -0.86
C ARG A 37 -19.17 -2.53 0.05
N PRO A 38 -19.77 -1.74 0.94
CA PRO A 38 -19.01 -0.88 1.86
C PRO A 38 -17.94 -1.62 2.65
N GLU A 39 -18.19 -2.86 3.06
CA GLU A 39 -17.22 -3.67 3.81
C GLU A 39 -15.95 -3.91 3.00
N ALA A 40 -16.10 -4.20 1.69
CA ALA A 40 -14.97 -4.42 0.80
C ALA A 40 -14.20 -3.12 0.55
N CYS A 41 -14.91 -2.01 0.41
CA CYS A 41 -14.29 -0.70 0.22
C CYS A 41 -13.47 -0.30 1.44
N TRP A 42 -14.02 -0.51 2.63
CA TRP A 42 -13.31 -0.24 3.88
C TRP A 42 -12.06 -1.11 4.02
N ALA A 43 -12.21 -2.42 3.74
CA ALA A 43 -11.09 -3.35 3.78
C ALA A 43 -9.98 -2.92 2.81
N ALA A 44 -10.33 -2.49 1.59
CA ALA A 44 -9.37 -2.00 0.61
C ALA A 44 -8.61 -0.77 1.13
N LEU A 45 -9.34 0.19 1.70
CA LEU A 45 -8.73 1.41 2.25
C LEU A 45 -7.76 1.07 3.39
N MET A 46 -8.12 0.13 4.25
CA MET A 46 -7.25 -0.33 5.34
C MET A 46 -5.99 -1.00 4.79
N LEU A 47 -6.11 -1.79 3.72
CA LEU A 47 -4.96 -2.41 3.08
C LEU A 47 -4.02 -1.38 2.44
N TRP A 48 -4.57 -0.37 1.77
CA TRP A 48 -3.75 0.71 1.21
C TRP A 48 -2.99 1.45 2.31
N SER A 49 -3.68 1.75 3.42
CA SER A 49 -3.07 2.43 4.57
C SER A 49 -1.96 1.59 5.19
N ALA A 50 -2.20 0.29 5.39
CA ALA A 50 -1.20 -0.62 5.93
C ALA A 50 0.02 -0.72 5.00
N SER A 51 -0.20 -0.78 3.69
CA SER A 51 0.89 -0.90 2.72
C SER A 51 1.80 0.31 2.72
N TRP A 52 1.28 1.50 3.04
CA TRP A 52 2.08 2.72 3.10
C TRP A 52 3.22 2.61 4.12
N HIS A 53 2.96 1.96 5.25
CA HIS A 53 3.93 1.82 6.33
C HIS A 53 4.77 0.55 6.27
N GLU A 54 4.56 -0.28 5.24
CA GLU A 54 5.42 -1.45 5.02
C GLU A 54 6.75 -1.05 4.39
N VAL A 55 7.72 -1.92 4.48
CA VAL A 55 9.01 -1.74 3.78
C VAL A 55 9.22 -2.96 2.89
N PRO A 56 9.17 -2.80 1.58
CA PRO A 56 9.01 -1.54 0.81
C PRO A 56 7.59 -0.97 0.93
N ALA A 57 7.48 0.35 0.94
CA ALA A 57 6.19 1.03 0.97
C ALA A 57 5.33 0.66 -0.25
N ALA A 58 4.02 0.74 -0.12
CA ALA A 58 3.02 0.37 -1.12
C ALA A 58 2.97 -1.13 -1.38
N SER A 59 3.51 -1.95 -0.48
CA SER A 59 3.50 -3.40 -0.61
C SER A 59 2.91 -4.08 0.63
N LEU A 60 2.41 -5.30 0.43
CA LEU A 60 1.89 -6.15 1.50
C LEU A 60 2.47 -7.55 1.34
N THR A 61 2.64 -8.23 2.46
CA THR A 61 2.98 -9.66 2.46
C THR A 61 1.81 -10.44 1.87
N ASP A 62 2.09 -11.35 0.94
CA ASP A 62 1.06 -12.20 0.33
C ASP A 62 0.77 -13.40 1.25
N ASP A 63 0.11 -13.13 2.35
CA ASP A 63 -0.27 -14.12 3.36
C ASP A 63 -1.66 -13.79 3.86
N GLU A 64 -2.58 -14.74 3.76
CA GLU A 64 -3.99 -14.54 4.11
C GLU A 64 -4.20 -14.00 5.52
N ARG A 65 -3.47 -14.53 6.50
CA ARG A 65 -3.63 -14.11 7.90
C ARG A 65 -3.14 -12.69 8.11
N VAL A 66 -2.02 -12.34 7.47
CA VAL A 66 -1.47 -10.98 7.54
C VAL A 66 -2.42 -9.99 6.88
N LEU A 67 -2.95 -10.35 5.71
CA LEU A 67 -3.88 -9.50 4.97
C LEU A 67 -5.19 -9.30 5.74
N ALA A 68 -5.75 -10.37 6.30
CA ALA A 68 -6.98 -10.29 7.09
C ALA A 68 -6.80 -9.35 8.29
N LYS A 69 -5.68 -9.45 8.97
CA LYS A 69 -5.37 -8.59 10.11
C LYS A 69 -5.24 -7.12 9.68
N ALA A 70 -4.51 -6.88 8.58
CA ALA A 70 -4.32 -5.52 8.06
C ALA A 70 -5.65 -4.89 7.63
N ALA A 71 -6.57 -5.69 7.10
CA ALA A 71 -7.89 -5.23 6.65
C ALA A 71 -8.88 -5.05 7.81
N GLY A 72 -8.50 -5.41 9.05
CA GLY A 72 -9.35 -5.21 10.21
C GLY A 72 -10.18 -6.42 10.63
N TYR A 73 -9.93 -7.59 10.03
CA TYR A 73 -10.70 -8.81 10.34
C TYR A 73 -10.06 -9.67 11.45
N GLY A 74 -8.81 -9.40 11.80
CA GLY A 74 -8.12 -10.16 12.83
C GLY A 74 -8.03 -11.64 12.46
N ARG A 75 -8.58 -12.50 13.31
CA ARG A 75 -8.57 -13.94 13.10
C ARG A 75 -9.77 -14.46 12.30
N ASP A 76 -10.72 -13.60 11.97
CA ASP A 76 -11.94 -13.98 11.26
C ASP A 76 -11.69 -14.14 9.77
N LEU A 77 -11.06 -15.25 9.40
CA LEU A 77 -10.73 -15.52 7.99
C LEU A 77 -11.99 -15.79 7.17
N LYS A 78 -13.05 -16.28 7.77
CA LYS A 78 -14.30 -16.55 7.06
C LYS A 78 -14.90 -15.25 6.51
N SER A 79 -14.97 -14.21 7.33
CA SER A 79 -15.46 -12.90 6.90
C SER A 79 -14.51 -12.23 5.92
N TRP A 80 -13.20 -12.35 6.17
CA TRP A 80 -12.18 -11.82 5.26
C TRP A 80 -12.31 -12.39 3.85
N ARG A 81 -12.51 -13.70 3.74
CA ARG A 81 -12.63 -14.36 2.44
C ARG A 81 -13.81 -13.87 1.62
N LYS A 82 -14.84 -13.36 2.26
CA LYS A 82 -16.01 -12.79 1.55
C LYS A 82 -15.68 -11.48 0.83
N VAL A 83 -14.70 -10.74 1.32
CA VAL A 83 -14.34 -9.43 0.76
C VAL A 83 -12.95 -9.39 0.14
N SER A 84 -12.16 -10.45 0.32
CA SER A 84 -10.74 -10.43 -0.04
C SER A 84 -10.47 -10.12 -1.51
N ALA A 85 -11.21 -10.72 -2.42
CA ALA A 85 -11.01 -10.47 -3.86
C ALA A 85 -11.25 -9.01 -4.21
N ALA A 86 -12.33 -8.42 -3.68
CA ALA A 86 -12.64 -7.01 -3.93
C ALA A 86 -11.64 -6.08 -3.24
N ALA A 87 -11.27 -6.40 -1.98
CA ALA A 87 -10.33 -5.59 -1.21
C ALA A 87 -8.92 -5.58 -1.82
N LEU A 88 -8.52 -6.68 -2.45
CA LEU A 88 -7.20 -6.81 -3.08
C LEU A 88 -7.19 -6.34 -4.54
N ARG A 89 -8.32 -5.86 -5.04
CA ARG A 89 -8.37 -5.31 -6.40
C ARG A 89 -7.33 -4.21 -6.58
N GLY A 90 -6.57 -4.29 -7.65
CA GLY A 90 -5.50 -3.35 -7.94
C GLY A 90 -4.14 -3.75 -7.40
N PHE A 91 -4.07 -4.64 -6.42
CA PHE A 91 -2.79 -5.19 -5.98
C PHE A 91 -2.26 -6.21 -6.99
N GLU A 92 -0.98 -6.18 -7.25
CA GLU A 92 -0.30 -7.07 -8.19
C GLU A 92 0.91 -7.71 -7.53
N LYS A 93 1.10 -9.01 -7.77
CA LYS A 93 2.24 -9.73 -7.22
C LYS A 93 3.49 -9.41 -8.03
N ALA A 94 4.57 -9.08 -7.34
CA ALA A 94 5.87 -8.77 -7.94
C ALA A 94 6.86 -9.92 -7.73
N GLY A 95 8.03 -9.79 -8.37
CA GLY A 95 9.06 -10.82 -8.33
C GLY A 95 9.64 -11.10 -6.95
N ASP A 96 9.49 -10.17 -6.00
CA ASP A 96 9.89 -10.37 -4.61
C ASP A 96 8.84 -11.13 -3.78
N GLY A 97 7.75 -11.56 -4.40
CA GLY A 97 6.66 -12.28 -3.74
C GLY A 97 5.66 -11.41 -3.00
N ARG A 98 5.87 -10.09 -2.97
CA ARG A 98 4.97 -9.17 -2.30
C ARG A 98 3.91 -8.64 -3.26
N LEU A 99 2.82 -8.12 -2.68
CA LEU A 99 1.72 -7.51 -3.43
C LEU A 99 1.91 -6.00 -3.41
N TYR A 100 1.89 -5.37 -4.59
CA TYR A 100 2.05 -3.92 -4.73
C TYR A 100 0.81 -3.30 -5.34
N HIS A 101 0.46 -2.11 -4.86
CA HIS A 101 -0.65 -1.34 -5.43
C HIS A 101 -0.07 -0.20 -6.27
N PRO A 102 -0.25 -0.22 -7.61
CA PRO A 102 0.38 0.78 -8.48
C PRO A 102 0.03 2.23 -8.14
N VAL A 103 -1.22 2.50 -7.77
CA VAL A 103 -1.66 3.86 -7.43
C VAL A 103 -0.99 4.34 -6.14
N VAL A 104 -0.94 3.49 -5.12
CA VAL A 104 -0.26 3.81 -3.86
C VAL A 104 1.24 3.96 -4.10
N ALA A 105 1.81 3.11 -4.97
CA ALA A 105 3.24 3.13 -5.28
C ALA A 105 3.69 4.45 -5.90
N VAL A 106 2.88 5.05 -6.78
CA VAL A 106 3.21 6.36 -7.37
C VAL A 106 3.37 7.41 -6.27
N LYS A 107 2.44 7.44 -5.33
CA LYS A 107 2.49 8.40 -4.21
C LYS A 107 3.64 8.08 -3.26
N ALA A 108 3.90 6.79 -3.04
CA ALA A 108 5.00 6.35 -2.18
C ALA A 108 6.36 6.76 -2.77
N LEU A 109 6.53 6.62 -4.08
CA LEU A 109 7.76 7.03 -4.75
C LEU A 109 7.98 8.54 -4.66
N GLU A 110 6.93 9.33 -4.85
CA GLU A 110 7.01 10.78 -4.70
C GLU A 110 7.47 11.17 -3.29
N ALA A 111 6.86 10.56 -2.28
CA ALA A 111 7.21 10.81 -0.88
C ALA A 111 8.64 10.36 -0.57
N TRP A 112 9.04 9.21 -1.12
CA TRP A 112 10.37 8.65 -0.89
C TRP A 112 11.47 9.54 -1.49
N VAL A 113 11.26 10.01 -2.72
CA VAL A 113 12.22 10.92 -3.37
C VAL A 113 12.36 12.22 -2.56
N GLU A 114 11.26 12.77 -2.09
CA GLU A 114 11.28 13.96 -1.26
C GLU A 114 12.00 13.72 0.06
N LYS A 115 11.75 12.58 0.71
CA LYS A 115 12.43 12.19 1.96
C LYS A 115 13.93 12.07 1.75
N LEU A 116 14.37 11.45 0.65
CA LEU A 116 15.80 11.33 0.33
C LEU A 116 16.43 12.69 0.08
N ALA A 117 15.74 13.57 -0.64
CA ALA A 117 16.21 14.93 -0.88
C ALA A 117 16.39 15.70 0.43
N GLN A 118 15.43 15.58 1.35
CA GLN A 118 15.51 16.22 2.66
C GLN A 118 16.67 15.66 3.49
N ARG A 119 16.92 14.37 3.44
CA ARG A 119 18.05 13.75 4.14
C ARG A 119 19.38 14.28 3.62
N MET A 120 19.51 14.38 2.31
CA MET A 120 20.74 14.91 1.69
C MET A 120 20.96 16.36 2.09
N SER A 121 19.90 17.18 2.02
CA SER A 121 19.95 18.58 2.40
C SER A 121 20.26 18.73 3.91
N GLY A 122 19.59 17.93 4.73
CA GLY A 122 19.83 17.93 6.18
C GLY A 122 21.24 17.47 6.54
N GLY A 123 21.76 16.45 5.83
CA GLY A 123 23.12 15.96 6.00
C GLY A 123 24.14 17.02 5.66
N GLU A 124 23.96 17.74 4.57
CA GLU A 124 24.83 18.84 4.18
C GLU A 124 24.79 19.96 5.24
N GLY A 125 23.59 20.29 5.72
CA GLY A 125 23.44 21.29 6.77
C GLY A 125 24.16 20.90 8.05
N ASN A 126 24.06 19.64 8.42
CA ASN A 126 24.68 19.12 9.63
C ASN A 126 26.21 19.00 9.52
N ALA A 127 26.73 18.85 8.31
CA ALA A 127 28.15 18.75 8.07
C ALA A 127 28.88 20.09 8.27
N LYS A 128 28.16 21.17 8.38
CA LYS A 128 28.70 22.48 8.66
C LYS A 128 28.93 22.63 10.16
#